data_489615fb66ae39ff774ebaa6e09d8548
#
_entry.id   489615fb66ae39ff774ebaa6e09d8548
#
_cell.length_a   1.000
_cell.length_b   1.000
_cell.length_c   1.000
_cell.angle_alpha   90.00
_cell.angle_beta   90.00
_cell.angle_gamma   90.00
#
_symmetry.space_group_name_H-M   'P 1'
#
loop_
_entity.id
_entity.type
_entity.pdbx_description
1 polymer ?
#
loop_
_entity_poly.entity_id
_entity_poly.type
_entity_poly.pdbx_seq_one_letter_code
_entity_poly.pdbx_strand_id
1 'polypeptide(L)'
;MRSVSSRALRTFFVMPNLDFTLTGEYVELHNLLKITGLADSGGSAKLIVASGAVKVDGAVELRKTCKIRAGQVVLLGDTRIAVREA
;
A
#
# COMPACT_ATOMS: atom_id res chain seq x y z
N MET A 1 11.53 26.55 -17.41
CA MET A 1 11.20 25.78 -17.22
C MET A 1 11.11 25.37 -17.08
N ARG A 2 11.11 25.65 -17.00
CA ARG A 2 10.73 24.78 -16.66
C ARG A 2 10.56 24.28 -16.29
N SER A 3 10.51 24.79 -16.40
CA SER A 3 10.12 23.86 -16.06
C SER A 3 9.89 23.51 -15.62
N VAL A 4 9.72 24.03 -15.53
CA VAL A 4 9.24 23.23 -15.13
C VAL A 4 8.99 22.86 -14.80
N SER A 5 8.94 23.20 -14.77
CA SER A 5 8.60 22.40 -14.47
C SER A 5 8.55 21.88 -14.21
N SER A 6 8.58 22.27 -14.15
CA SER A 6 8.41 21.37 -13.90
C SER A 6 8.52 20.99 -13.21
N ARG A 7 8.31 21.15 -12.71
CA ARG A 7 8.20 20.56 -12.08
C ARG A 7 7.81 20.13 -11.49
N ALA A 8 7.67 20.42 -11.57
CA ALA A 8 7.24 19.76 -11.17
C ALA A 8 6.77 19.36 -11.04
N LEU A 9 6.62 19.55 -11.03
CA LEU A 9 6.13 18.93 -11.16
C LEU A 9 6.11 18.16 -11.10
N ARG A 10 6.24 18.10 -10.85
CA ARG A 10 6.23 17.32 -10.87
C ARG A 10 6.06 16.67 -10.21
N THR A 11 6.13 16.80 -9.71
CA THR A 11 5.90 16.34 -9.30
C THR A 11 5.32 15.93 -8.97
N PHE A 12 5.01 16.05 -8.76
CA PHE A 12 4.30 15.49 -8.71
C PHE A 12 3.85 14.48 -9.04
N PHE A 13 4.17 14.29 -9.63
CA PHE A 13 3.90 13.16 -9.69
C PHE A 13 4.66 12.21 -9.00
N VAL A 14 4.75 12.28 -7.83
CA VAL A 14 5.40 11.45 -6.85
C VAL A 14 4.42 10.38 -6.43
N MET A 15 4.79 9.12 -6.60
CA MET A 15 4.00 8.02 -6.05
C MET A 15 4.00 8.15 -4.53
N PRO A 16 2.84 8.10 -3.87
CA PRO A 16 2.82 8.10 -2.41
C PRO A 16 3.54 6.87 -1.87
N ASN A 17 4.48 7.11 -0.98
CA ASN A 17 5.19 6.05 -0.26
C ASN A 17 4.80 6.13 1.20
N LEU A 18 4.20 5.07 1.70
CA LEU A 18 3.79 4.99 3.09
C LEU A 18 4.67 3.98 3.82
N ASP A 19 5.00 4.28 5.05
CA ASP A 19 5.69 3.35 5.92
C ASP A 19 4.71 2.85 6.97
N PHE A 20 4.72 1.56 7.21
CA PHE A 20 3.90 0.98 8.26
C PHE A 20 4.79 0.19 9.21
N THR A 21 4.76 0.55 10.48
CA THR A 21 5.55 -0.14 11.52
C THR A 21 4.68 -1.18 12.21
N LEU A 22 5.12 -2.43 12.16
CA LEU A 22 4.39 -3.52 12.80
C LEU A 22 4.45 -3.38 14.31
N THR A 23 3.35 -3.71 14.97
CA THR A 23 3.32 -3.83 16.43
C THR A 23 3.41 -5.29 16.88
N GLY A 24 3.43 -6.22 15.93
CA GLY A 24 3.53 -7.66 16.17
C GLY A 24 4.31 -8.31 15.04
N GLU A 25 4.05 -9.59 14.81
CA GLU A 25 4.78 -10.34 13.79
C GLU A 25 4.30 -10.06 12.38
N TYR A 26 3.03 -9.69 12.23
CA TYR A 26 2.43 -9.45 10.92
C TYR A 26 1.19 -8.58 11.06
N VAL A 27 0.69 -8.13 9.90
CA VAL A 27 -0.61 -7.48 9.81
C VAL A 27 -1.34 -8.14 8.64
N GLU A 28 -2.65 -8.32 8.77
CA GLU A 28 -3.44 -8.86 7.66
C GLU A 28 -3.61 -7.80 6.59
N LEU A 29 -3.60 -8.21 5.32
CA LEU A 29 -3.60 -7.30 4.19
C LEU A 29 -4.77 -6.31 4.22
N HIS A 30 -5.99 -6.79 4.45
CA HIS A 30 -7.14 -5.89 4.47
C HIS A 30 -7.06 -4.88 5.62
N ASN A 31 -6.50 -5.29 6.75
CA ASN A 31 -6.28 -4.40 7.88
C ASN A 31 -5.25 -3.32 7.54
N LEU A 32 -4.17 -3.71 6.87
CA LEU A 32 -3.13 -2.77 6.46
C LEU A 32 -3.72 -1.67 5.57
N LEU A 33 -4.57 -2.03 4.62
CA LEU A 33 -5.23 -1.06 3.74
C LEU A 33 -6.13 -0.11 4.52
N LYS A 34 -6.83 -0.62 5.52
CA LYS A 34 -7.69 0.19 6.35
C LYS A 34 -6.90 1.15 7.23
N ILE A 35 -5.87 0.65 7.90
CA ILE A 35 -5.05 1.45 8.81
C ILE A 35 -4.33 2.58 8.08
N THR A 36 -3.84 2.31 6.87
CA THR A 36 -3.13 3.32 6.09
C THR A 36 -4.05 4.32 5.40
N GLY A 37 -5.37 4.12 5.51
CA GLY A 37 -6.33 5.03 4.91
C GLY A 37 -6.62 4.79 3.44
N LEU A 38 -6.07 3.74 2.85
CA LEU A 38 -6.32 3.41 1.44
C LEU A 38 -7.70 2.79 1.24
N ALA A 39 -8.30 2.30 2.31
CA ALA A 39 -9.67 1.79 2.30
C ALA A 39 -10.44 2.45 3.43
N ASP A 40 -11.71 2.75 3.19
CA ASP A 40 -12.56 3.42 4.18
C ASP A 40 -12.98 2.51 5.32
N SER A 41 -13.03 1.21 5.04
CA SER A 41 -13.52 0.22 6.00
C SER A 41 -12.92 -1.14 5.70
N GLY A 42 -13.10 -2.08 6.62
CA GLY A 42 -12.69 -3.46 6.38
C GLY A 42 -13.40 -4.09 5.19
N GLY A 43 -14.69 -3.78 5.01
CA GLY A 43 -15.44 -4.28 3.85
C GLY A 43 -14.90 -3.74 2.54
N SER A 44 -14.60 -2.44 2.49
CA SER A 44 -14.01 -1.82 1.32
C SER A 44 -12.64 -2.43 1.01
N ALA A 45 -11.82 -2.64 2.04
CA ALA A 45 -10.50 -3.24 1.87
C ALA A 45 -10.61 -4.64 1.27
N LYS A 46 -11.55 -5.44 1.75
CA LYS A 46 -11.75 -6.80 1.23
C LYS A 46 -12.11 -6.80 -0.25
N LEU A 47 -12.95 -5.86 -0.67
CA LEU A 47 -13.33 -5.73 -2.07
C LEU A 47 -12.15 -5.33 -2.94
N ILE A 48 -11.32 -4.41 -2.45
CA ILE A 48 -10.12 -3.96 -3.16
C ILE A 48 -9.18 -5.15 -3.38
N VAL A 49 -8.95 -5.95 -2.34
CA VAL A 49 -8.08 -7.12 -2.47
C VAL A 49 -8.67 -8.13 -3.46
N ALA A 50 -9.97 -8.39 -3.35
CA ALA A 50 -10.64 -9.36 -4.21
C ALA A 50 -10.62 -8.95 -5.68
N SER A 51 -10.54 -7.66 -5.97
CA SER A 51 -10.53 -7.14 -7.34
C SER A 51 -9.20 -7.38 -8.06
N GLY A 52 -8.16 -7.80 -7.33
CA GLY A 52 -6.83 -7.98 -7.92
C GLY A 52 -6.02 -6.70 -8.02
N ALA A 53 -6.45 -5.64 -7.37
CA ALA A 53 -5.77 -4.35 -7.43
C ALA A 53 -4.53 -4.28 -6.55
N VAL A 54 -4.35 -5.23 -5.64
CA VAL A 54 -3.27 -5.21 -4.65
C VAL A 54 -2.18 -6.19 -5.01
N LYS A 55 -0.93 -5.74 -4.94
CA LYS A 55 0.24 -6.60 -5.12
C LYS A 55 1.05 -6.63 -3.84
N VAL A 56 1.58 -7.80 -3.52
CA VAL A 56 2.50 -7.98 -2.41
C VAL A 56 3.81 -8.49 -2.99
N ASP A 57 4.89 -7.76 -2.76
CA ASP A 57 6.22 -8.07 -3.31
C ASP A 57 6.19 -8.28 -4.83
N GLY A 58 5.37 -7.50 -5.52
CA GLY A 58 5.28 -7.51 -6.97
C GLY A 58 4.31 -8.52 -7.56
N ALA A 59 3.66 -9.34 -6.75
CA ALA A 59 2.70 -10.34 -7.22
C ALA A 59 1.29 -10.00 -6.74
N VAL A 60 0.30 -10.17 -7.60
CA VAL A 60 -1.10 -9.94 -7.22
C VAL A 60 -1.48 -10.86 -6.07
N GLU A 61 -2.08 -10.29 -5.04
CA GLU A 61 -2.55 -11.04 -3.88
C GLU A 61 -4.06 -10.89 -3.77
N LEU A 62 -4.77 -12.00 -3.78
CA LEU A 62 -6.23 -12.00 -3.70
C LEU A 62 -6.76 -12.36 -2.33
N ARG A 63 -5.89 -12.78 -1.43
CA ARG A 63 -6.31 -13.19 -0.08
C ARG A 63 -6.31 -11.98 0.85
N LYS A 64 -7.50 -11.59 1.29
CA LYS A 64 -7.67 -10.45 2.19
C LYS A 64 -6.98 -10.66 3.53
N THR A 65 -6.82 -11.90 3.96
CA THR A 65 -6.19 -12.24 5.24
C THR A 65 -4.72 -12.61 5.09
N CYS A 66 -4.12 -12.36 3.92
CA CYS A 66 -2.70 -12.60 3.73
C CYS A 66 -1.90 -11.89 4.80
N LYS A 67 -1.00 -12.60 5.44
CA LYS A 67 -0.16 -12.05 6.51
C LYS A 67 1.01 -11.29 5.91
N ILE A 68 1.07 -10.00 6.19
CA ILE A 68 2.14 -9.13 5.70
C ILE A 68 3.13 -8.93 6.83
N ARG A 69 4.39 -9.22 6.54
CA ARG A 69 5.46 -9.17 7.53
C ARG A 69 6.44 -8.07 7.21
N ALA A 70 7.33 -7.79 8.14
CA ALA A 70 8.39 -6.80 7.94
C ALA A 70 9.24 -7.16 6.72
N GLY A 71 9.61 -6.16 5.97
CA GLY A 71 10.41 -6.33 4.75
C GLY A 71 9.58 -6.52 3.49
N GLN A 72 8.27 -6.70 3.62
CA GLN A 72 7.41 -6.82 2.46
C GLN A 72 6.90 -5.45 2.01
N VAL A 73 6.56 -5.36 0.75
CA VAL A 73 6.04 -4.12 0.15
C VAL A 73 4.69 -4.42 -0.48
N VAL A 74 3.71 -3.60 -0.15
CA VAL A 74 2.35 -3.71 -0.69
C VAL A 74 2.12 -2.56 -1.66
N LEU A 75 1.60 -2.87 -2.84
CA LEU A 75 1.28 -1.89 -3.86
C LEU A 75 -0.21 -1.88 -4.12
N LEU A 76 -0.79 -0.68 -4.18
CA LEU A 76 -2.17 -0.47 -4.58
C LEU A 76 -2.20 0.73 -5.51
N GLY A 77 -2.36 0.48 -6.81
CA GLY A 77 -2.26 1.54 -7.79
C GLY A 77 -0.88 2.18 -7.71
N ASP A 78 -0.84 3.48 -7.50
CA ASP A 78 0.40 4.24 -7.40
C ASP A 78 0.94 4.32 -5.98
N THR A 79 0.23 3.76 -5.02
CA THR A 79 0.63 3.84 -3.61
C THR A 79 1.45 2.63 -3.23
N ARG A 80 2.53 2.88 -2.51
CA ARG A 80 3.44 1.84 -2.04
C ARG A 80 3.54 1.89 -0.53
N ILE A 81 3.37 0.74 0.12
CA ILE A 81 3.47 0.63 1.57
C ILE A 81 4.67 -0.25 1.90
N ALA A 82 5.66 0.31 2.56
CA ALA A 82 6.80 -0.45 3.05
C ALA A 82 6.52 -0.87 4.49
N VAL A 83 6.54 -2.16 4.76
CA VAL A 83 6.25 -2.70 6.09
C VAL A 83 7.55 -2.94 6.83
N ARG A 84 7.64 -2.42 8.05
CA ARG A 84 8.87 -2.45 8.86
C ARG A 84 8.62 -3.05 10.22
N GLU A 85 9.69 -3.52 10.83
CA GLU A 85 9.67 -3.90 12.24
C GLU A 85 9.64 -2.66 13.12
N ALA A 86 9.03 -2.80 14.28
CA ALA A 86 9.07 -1.74 15.30
C ALA A 86 10.47 -1.57 15.88
#